data_5fe26f217cd6ddea87b3c3de3aa51b30
#
_entry.id   5fe26f217cd6ddea87b3c3de3aa51b30
#
_cell.length_a   1.000
_cell.length_b   1.000
_cell.length_c   1.000
_cell.angle_alpha   90.00
_cell.angle_beta   90.00
_cell.angle_gamma   90.00
#
_symmetry.space_group_name_H-M   'P 1'
#
loop_
_entity.id
_entity.type
_entity.pdbx_description
1 polymer ?
#
loop_
_entity_poly.entity_id
_entity_poly.type
_entity_poly.pdbx_seq_one_letter_code
_entity_poly.pdbx_strand_id
1 'polypeptide(L)'
;MKRIFWITFLCFLALSACKKEDQPYSTEGETPVVEQETEQQKTWRYANIFAMNTMNLYYLWQKEIASSLETWKTSDNPVEKVQKVRYKDDRWTEMIENFSDFQGSVSGTEKTYGFDFILYPYDNPLTTLCGVVKYTYEDSPARKAGLKRGDVIMKVNGKSIPYPNYTSIVFNELLGGDKLTVELMDGRTLTMDSVEMYENPVLLSKVFTAESKKIGYLHFTSFTLDACSDLIKVFKEFKEEGVSELILDLRYNGGGYVITEEVMASLIAPEEEVLAGSVLSTMVCNEGLSEYFKKQGTDTNTYFKTNFSFTSNGQKQELSTMGANPGIQKLYVIMTSSTASASEAIVCDLSPYMPVSLIGEQTHGKFCTGLMMDAVEFFEDYADQLGTTVSEQGKKYTKNWGLYIMYSRFADKNGVTLCMPDGLHPDYEAEDDPMDGFQLGDPSETMLARALALCGYQADTKATAAPAVSLERTPIPFKDKAYRILLPEQLPK
;
A
#
# COMPACT_ATOMS: atom_id res chain seq x y z
N MET A 1 -6.23 -23.21 4.84
CA MET A 1 -7.35 -22.31 5.23
C MET A 1 -8.71 -23.01 5.14
N LYS A 2 -9.00 -23.94 6.03
CA LYS A 2 -10.30 -24.64 6.07
C LYS A 2 -11.17 -23.98 7.13
N ARG A 3 -11.87 -22.92 6.82
CA ARG A 3 -13.03 -22.31 7.54
C ARG A 3 -13.13 -20.80 7.29
N ILE A 4 -13.26 -20.40 6.07
CA ILE A 4 -13.75 -19.05 5.77
C ILE A 4 -15.09 -19.21 5.08
N PHE A 5 -16.15 -18.91 5.83
CA PHE A 5 -17.49 -18.57 5.41
C PHE A 5 -18.34 -19.61 4.68
N TRP A 6 -19.12 -20.37 5.47
CA TRP A 6 -20.43 -20.84 5.03
C TRP A 6 -21.40 -19.64 4.95
N ILE A 7 -21.25 -18.78 3.94
CA ILE A 7 -22.32 -17.86 3.58
C ILE A 7 -23.25 -18.62 2.69
N THR A 8 -24.28 -19.26 3.28
CA THR A 8 -25.46 -19.70 2.54
C THR A 8 -26.26 -18.48 2.11
N PHE A 9 -25.71 -17.69 1.20
CA PHE A 9 -26.50 -16.75 0.43
C PHE A 9 -26.93 -17.47 -0.84
N LEU A 10 -28.21 -17.91 -0.85
CA LEU A 10 -28.89 -18.42 -2.05
C LEU A 10 -29.06 -17.26 -3.03
N CYS A 11 -27.99 -16.88 -3.72
CA CYS A 11 -28.10 -16.19 -5.00
C CYS A 11 -28.05 -17.29 -6.07
N PHE A 12 -29.20 -17.63 -6.63
CA PHE A 12 -29.28 -18.40 -7.84
C PHE A 12 -28.42 -17.73 -8.92
N LEU A 13 -27.23 -18.28 -9.14
CA LEU A 13 -26.52 -18.08 -10.40
C LEU A 13 -27.40 -18.79 -11.47
N ALA A 14 -28.18 -17.99 -12.18
CA ALA A 14 -28.78 -18.43 -13.44
C ALA A 14 -27.62 -18.64 -14.44
N LEU A 15 -27.01 -19.81 -14.38
CA LEU A 15 -26.33 -20.35 -15.53
C LEU A 15 -27.42 -20.53 -16.59
N SER A 16 -27.59 -19.53 -17.47
CA SER A 16 -28.38 -19.65 -18.69
C SER A 16 -27.70 -20.69 -19.56
N ALA A 17 -27.95 -21.93 -19.23
CA ALA A 17 -27.82 -23.01 -20.21
C ALA A 17 -28.83 -22.69 -21.33
N CYS A 18 -28.33 -22.29 -22.48
CA CYS A 18 -29.12 -22.18 -23.69
C CYS A 18 -29.85 -23.51 -23.89
N LYS A 19 -31.15 -23.57 -23.53
CA LYS A 19 -32.07 -24.57 -24.06
C LYS A 19 -32.21 -24.26 -25.53
N LYS A 20 -31.71 -25.15 -26.39
CA LYS A 20 -32.10 -25.20 -27.79
C LYS A 20 -33.59 -25.52 -27.84
N GLU A 21 -34.40 -24.59 -28.31
CA GLU A 21 -35.74 -24.90 -28.82
C GLU A 21 -35.59 -25.69 -30.11
N ASP A 22 -36.25 -26.84 -30.17
CA ASP A 22 -36.34 -27.65 -31.36
C ASP A 22 -37.14 -26.90 -32.44
N GLN A 23 -36.48 -26.55 -33.52
CA GLN A 23 -37.12 -26.17 -34.77
C GLN A 23 -37.01 -27.33 -35.76
N PRO A 24 -38.08 -27.62 -36.56
CA PRO A 24 -38.08 -28.80 -37.43
C PRO A 24 -37.27 -28.60 -38.69
N TYR A 25 -36.52 -29.67 -38.98
CA TYR A 25 -35.89 -30.13 -40.22
C TYR A 25 -36.03 -29.26 -41.47
N SER A 26 -34.89 -28.79 -41.98
CA SER A 26 -34.62 -28.64 -43.41
C SER A 26 -33.19 -29.06 -43.70
N THR A 27 -33.03 -29.79 -44.78
CA THR A 27 -31.90 -30.56 -45.28
C THR A 27 -30.69 -29.71 -45.68
N GLU A 28 -29.51 -30.37 -45.60
CA GLU A 28 -28.23 -30.17 -46.26
C GLU A 28 -27.23 -29.23 -45.61
N GLY A 29 -26.28 -29.84 -44.91
CA GLY A 29 -24.86 -29.74 -45.17
C GLY A 29 -24.12 -28.50 -44.73
N GLU A 30 -24.02 -28.21 -43.45
CA GLU A 30 -22.76 -27.72 -42.87
C GLU A 30 -22.84 -27.94 -41.38
N THR A 31 -22.02 -28.85 -40.85
CA THR A 31 -21.80 -29.00 -39.41
C THR A 31 -21.30 -27.66 -38.92
N PRO A 32 -21.98 -26.98 -37.96
CA PRO A 32 -21.44 -25.75 -37.39
C PRO A 32 -20.08 -26.09 -36.79
N VAL A 33 -19.04 -25.51 -37.32
CA VAL A 33 -17.71 -25.52 -36.68
C VAL A 33 -17.91 -24.87 -35.35
N VAL A 34 -17.98 -25.64 -34.29
CA VAL A 34 -17.89 -25.12 -32.92
C VAL A 34 -16.48 -24.64 -32.78
N GLU A 35 -16.30 -23.35 -32.98
CA GLU A 35 -15.02 -22.68 -32.80
C GLU A 35 -14.53 -23.00 -31.38
N GLN A 36 -13.48 -23.80 -31.27
CA GLN A 36 -12.93 -24.15 -29.95
C GLN A 36 -12.34 -22.90 -29.31
N GLU A 37 -12.79 -22.58 -28.09
CA GLU A 37 -12.21 -21.50 -27.33
C GLU A 37 -10.69 -21.61 -27.27
N THR A 38 -9.98 -20.50 -27.55
CA THR A 38 -8.54 -20.40 -27.38
C THR A 38 -8.15 -20.48 -25.90
N GLU A 39 -6.91 -20.77 -25.59
CA GLU A 39 -6.41 -20.79 -24.21
C GLU A 39 -6.61 -19.43 -23.53
N GLN A 40 -6.41 -18.32 -24.25
CA GLN A 40 -6.66 -16.96 -23.73
C GLN A 40 -8.15 -16.74 -23.41
N GLN A 41 -9.07 -17.16 -24.27
CA GLN A 41 -10.51 -17.03 -24.00
C GLN A 41 -10.94 -17.86 -22.78
N LYS A 42 -10.37 -19.06 -22.58
CA LYS A 42 -10.58 -19.85 -21.38
C LYS A 42 -10.02 -19.15 -20.13
N THR A 43 -8.80 -18.62 -20.22
CA THR A 43 -8.19 -17.85 -19.12
C THR A 43 -9.08 -16.66 -18.75
N TRP A 44 -9.49 -15.85 -19.70
CA TRP A 44 -10.38 -14.71 -19.44
C TRP A 44 -11.72 -15.14 -18.84
N ARG A 45 -12.31 -16.21 -19.33
CA ARG A 45 -13.57 -16.75 -18.78
C ARG A 45 -13.44 -17.08 -17.30
N TYR A 46 -12.42 -17.84 -16.90
CA TYR A 46 -12.26 -18.24 -15.51
C TYR A 46 -11.78 -17.06 -14.62
N ALA A 47 -10.93 -16.19 -15.12
CA ALA A 47 -10.53 -14.97 -14.43
C ALA A 47 -11.74 -14.05 -14.17
N ASN A 48 -12.67 -13.92 -15.13
CA ASN A 48 -13.93 -13.19 -14.93
C ASN A 48 -14.90 -13.88 -13.96
N ILE A 49 -14.99 -15.23 -13.96
CA ILE A 49 -15.78 -15.95 -12.97
C ILE A 49 -15.25 -15.66 -11.57
N PHE A 50 -13.95 -15.72 -11.37
CA PHE A 50 -13.30 -15.36 -10.12
C PHE A 50 -13.60 -13.91 -9.72
N ALA A 51 -13.29 -12.93 -10.58
CA ALA A 51 -13.46 -11.51 -10.30
C ALA A 51 -14.92 -11.14 -9.98
N MET A 52 -15.87 -11.61 -10.81
CA MET A 52 -17.29 -11.32 -10.61
C MET A 52 -17.79 -11.84 -9.26
N ASN A 53 -17.50 -13.11 -8.93
CA ASN A 53 -17.96 -13.68 -7.67
C ASN A 53 -17.31 -13.01 -6.46
N THR A 54 -16.01 -12.71 -6.53
CA THR A 54 -15.30 -12.01 -5.46
C THR A 54 -15.86 -10.62 -5.26
N MET A 55 -16.10 -9.85 -6.33
CA MET A 55 -16.70 -8.51 -6.23
C MET A 55 -18.15 -8.56 -5.73
N ASN A 56 -18.92 -9.57 -6.12
CA ASN A 56 -20.29 -9.73 -5.62
C ASN A 56 -20.35 -10.02 -4.12
N LEU A 57 -19.36 -10.72 -3.56
CA LEU A 57 -19.33 -11.08 -2.14
C LEU A 57 -18.66 -10.03 -1.26
N TYR A 58 -17.50 -9.56 -1.68
CA TYR A 58 -16.56 -8.86 -0.80
C TYR A 58 -16.38 -7.37 -1.11
N TYR A 59 -16.81 -6.90 -2.28
CA TYR A 59 -16.52 -5.53 -2.69
C TYR A 59 -17.26 -4.50 -1.83
N LEU A 60 -16.54 -3.52 -1.31
CA LEU A 60 -17.09 -2.48 -0.43
C LEU A 60 -18.30 -1.77 -1.05
N TRP A 61 -18.24 -1.47 -2.35
CA TRP A 61 -19.32 -0.81 -3.10
C TRP A 61 -20.10 -1.80 -3.97
N GLN A 62 -20.36 -3.00 -3.46
CA GLN A 62 -21.08 -4.07 -4.18
C GLN A 62 -22.46 -3.61 -4.67
N LYS A 63 -23.19 -2.84 -3.87
CA LYS A 63 -24.52 -2.33 -4.19
C LYS A 63 -24.51 -1.33 -5.36
N GLU A 64 -23.50 -0.46 -5.39
CA GLU A 64 -23.31 0.55 -6.41
C GLU A 64 -22.98 -0.03 -7.79
N ILE A 65 -22.38 -1.22 -7.82
CA ILE A 65 -22.04 -1.92 -9.07
C ILE A 65 -22.99 -3.07 -9.41
N ALA A 66 -24.10 -3.26 -8.68
CA ALA A 66 -25.01 -4.41 -8.82
C ALA A 66 -25.47 -4.65 -10.27
N SER A 67 -25.87 -3.59 -10.99
CA SER A 67 -26.27 -3.69 -12.40
C SER A 67 -25.14 -4.11 -13.34
N SER A 68 -23.91 -3.78 -13.00
CA SER A 68 -22.73 -4.20 -13.76
C SER A 68 -22.42 -5.69 -13.50
N LEU A 69 -22.66 -6.18 -12.29
CA LEU A 69 -22.53 -7.58 -11.95
C LEU A 69 -23.54 -8.45 -12.72
N GLU A 70 -24.80 -8.01 -12.82
CA GLU A 70 -25.86 -8.71 -13.58
C GLU A 70 -25.55 -8.83 -15.08
N THR A 71 -24.83 -7.87 -15.64
CA THR A 71 -24.49 -7.81 -17.07
C THR A 71 -23.05 -8.20 -17.37
N TRP A 72 -22.37 -8.84 -16.42
CA TRP A 72 -20.96 -9.21 -16.55
C TRP A 72 -20.75 -10.27 -17.65
N LYS A 73 -19.87 -9.97 -18.60
CA LYS A 73 -19.49 -10.90 -19.67
C LYS A 73 -18.13 -11.53 -19.36
N THR A 74 -18.10 -12.83 -19.32
CA THR A 74 -16.88 -13.60 -19.04
C THR A 74 -15.89 -13.65 -20.22
N SER A 75 -16.29 -13.14 -21.40
CA SER A 75 -15.44 -13.04 -22.59
C SER A 75 -14.61 -11.76 -22.66
N ASP A 76 -14.89 -10.76 -21.81
CA ASP A 76 -14.17 -9.49 -21.80
C ASP A 76 -12.76 -9.67 -21.21
N ASN A 77 -11.83 -8.76 -21.53
CA ASN A 77 -10.53 -8.70 -20.84
C ASN A 77 -10.79 -8.44 -19.33
N PRO A 78 -10.39 -9.35 -18.41
CA PRO A 78 -10.75 -9.25 -17.01
C PRO A 78 -10.11 -8.05 -16.29
N VAL A 79 -8.91 -7.63 -16.70
CA VAL A 79 -8.23 -6.45 -16.12
C VAL A 79 -9.01 -5.18 -16.47
N GLU A 80 -9.29 -4.98 -17.76
CA GLU A 80 -10.09 -3.83 -18.21
C GLU A 80 -11.52 -3.87 -17.65
N LYS A 81 -12.08 -5.08 -17.52
CA LYS A 81 -13.43 -5.28 -16.99
C LYS A 81 -13.54 -4.82 -15.55
N VAL A 82 -12.65 -5.26 -14.67
CA VAL A 82 -12.62 -4.85 -13.25
C VAL A 82 -12.42 -3.33 -13.17
N GLN A 83 -11.45 -2.79 -13.91
CA GLN A 83 -11.18 -1.35 -13.93
C GLN A 83 -12.41 -0.52 -14.36
N LYS A 84 -13.18 -1.01 -15.33
CA LYS A 84 -14.38 -0.32 -15.84
C LYS A 84 -15.57 -0.42 -14.90
N VAL A 85 -15.71 -1.55 -14.20
CA VAL A 85 -16.88 -1.84 -13.35
C VAL A 85 -16.74 -1.26 -11.95
N ARG A 86 -15.53 -1.13 -11.42
CA ARG A 86 -15.28 -0.58 -10.09
C ARG A 86 -15.98 0.77 -9.89
N TYR A 87 -16.39 1.03 -8.65
CA TYR A 87 -17.08 2.27 -8.29
C TYR A 87 -16.22 3.51 -8.60
N LYS A 88 -16.83 4.61 -8.96
CA LYS A 88 -16.12 5.84 -9.41
C LYS A 88 -15.07 6.40 -8.43
N ASP A 89 -15.32 6.20 -7.12
CA ASP A 89 -14.41 6.68 -6.07
C ASP A 89 -13.39 5.60 -5.65
N ASP A 90 -13.48 4.39 -6.23
CA ASP A 90 -12.49 3.34 -6.06
C ASP A 90 -11.36 3.48 -7.08
N ARG A 91 -10.19 3.85 -6.62
CA ARG A 91 -8.98 4.00 -7.44
C ARG A 91 -8.04 2.80 -7.32
N TRP A 92 -8.35 1.80 -6.47
CA TRP A 92 -7.38 0.81 -5.96
C TRP A 92 -7.73 -0.64 -6.29
N THR A 93 -9.01 -0.99 -6.48
CA THR A 93 -9.37 -2.37 -6.87
C THR A 93 -8.82 -2.67 -8.25
N GLU A 94 -8.03 -3.75 -8.35
CA GLU A 94 -7.38 -4.15 -9.58
C GLU A 94 -7.28 -5.67 -9.73
N MET A 95 -7.45 -6.13 -10.96
CA MET A 95 -7.24 -7.52 -11.38
C MET A 95 -5.80 -7.68 -11.84
N ILE A 96 -5.09 -8.72 -11.34
CA ILE A 96 -3.63 -8.86 -11.44
C ILE A 96 -3.30 -10.18 -12.13
N GLU A 97 -2.55 -10.11 -13.25
CA GLU A 97 -2.12 -11.29 -14.03
C GLU A 97 -0.88 -11.98 -13.42
N ASN A 98 -0.01 -11.23 -12.77
CA ASN A 98 1.20 -11.73 -12.10
C ASN A 98 1.09 -11.50 -10.59
N PHE A 99 0.21 -12.27 -9.94
CA PHE A 99 -0.13 -12.05 -8.54
C PHE A 99 1.04 -12.31 -7.58
N SER A 100 1.92 -13.26 -7.90
CA SER A 100 3.13 -13.51 -7.12
C SER A 100 4.10 -12.32 -7.11
N ASP A 101 4.27 -11.64 -8.26
CA ASP A 101 5.11 -10.45 -8.36
C ASP A 101 4.51 -9.28 -7.57
N PHE A 102 3.19 -9.13 -7.65
CA PHE A 102 2.47 -8.15 -6.85
C PHE A 102 2.65 -8.38 -5.35
N GLN A 103 2.50 -9.63 -4.89
CA GLN A 103 2.74 -10.00 -3.48
C GLN A 103 4.19 -9.70 -3.06
N GLY A 104 5.16 -9.99 -3.93
CA GLY A 104 6.57 -9.67 -3.71
C GLY A 104 6.79 -8.17 -3.51
N SER A 105 6.21 -7.35 -4.38
CA SER A 105 6.36 -5.88 -4.31
C SER A 105 5.78 -5.27 -3.03
N VAL A 106 4.75 -5.88 -2.48
CA VAL A 106 4.14 -5.44 -1.21
C VAL A 106 4.91 -5.95 0.02
N SER A 107 5.63 -7.06 -0.10
CA SER A 107 6.43 -7.62 1.01
C SER A 107 7.71 -6.85 1.31
N GLY A 108 8.17 -5.99 0.38
CA GLY A 108 9.40 -5.20 0.53
C GLY A 108 10.68 -5.98 0.23
N THR A 109 10.57 -7.21 -0.34
CA THR A 109 11.71 -7.99 -0.82
C THR A 109 11.68 -7.98 -2.33
N GLU A 110 12.49 -7.14 -2.93
CA GLU A 110 12.56 -6.97 -4.39
C GLU A 110 14.00 -7.03 -4.88
N LYS A 111 14.17 -7.34 -6.17
CA LYS A 111 15.41 -7.08 -6.87
C LYS A 111 15.47 -5.59 -7.18
N THR A 112 16.36 -4.87 -6.48
CA THR A 112 16.36 -3.41 -6.46
C THR A 112 17.76 -2.83 -6.47
N TYR A 113 17.87 -1.56 -6.80
CA TYR A 113 19.07 -0.75 -6.56
C TYR A 113 19.05 -0.07 -5.19
N GLY A 114 17.90 -0.07 -4.52
CA GLY A 114 17.69 0.43 -3.16
C GLY A 114 17.70 1.95 -3.03
N PHE A 115 16.94 2.64 -3.88
CA PHE A 115 16.65 4.07 -3.75
C PHE A 115 15.26 4.42 -4.27
N ASP A 116 14.74 5.56 -3.84
CA ASP A 116 13.50 6.12 -4.37
C ASP A 116 13.72 7.53 -4.92
N PHE A 117 12.88 7.94 -5.87
CA PHE A 117 13.02 9.19 -6.58
C PHE A 117 11.66 9.76 -6.98
N ILE A 118 11.66 11.01 -7.39
CA ILE A 118 10.51 11.72 -7.94
C ILE A 118 10.89 12.31 -9.29
N LEU A 119 9.95 12.32 -10.26
CA LEU A 119 10.18 12.87 -11.60
C LEU A 119 9.74 14.33 -11.66
N TYR A 120 10.58 15.16 -12.27
CA TYR A 120 10.28 16.57 -12.54
C TYR A 120 10.48 16.91 -14.02
N PRO A 121 9.68 17.83 -14.57
CA PRO A 121 10.00 18.50 -15.84
C PRO A 121 11.38 19.11 -15.80
N TYR A 122 12.19 18.91 -16.86
CA TYR A 122 13.53 19.45 -16.93
C TYR A 122 13.68 20.63 -17.91
N ASP A 123 13.05 20.55 -19.06
CA ASP A 123 13.18 21.53 -20.13
C ASP A 123 11.86 22.26 -20.47
N ASN A 124 11.99 23.38 -21.20
CA ASN A 124 10.86 24.14 -21.69
C ASN A 124 11.09 24.50 -23.19
N PRO A 125 10.27 24.01 -24.16
CA PRO A 125 9.09 23.17 -23.94
C PRO A 125 9.42 21.79 -23.36
N LEU A 126 8.49 21.19 -22.62
CA LEU A 126 8.69 19.92 -21.93
C LEU A 126 8.88 18.77 -22.93
N THR A 127 10.10 18.27 -23.04
CA THR A 127 10.49 17.10 -23.83
C THR A 127 11.24 16.06 -23.02
N THR A 128 11.84 16.47 -21.90
CA THR A 128 12.61 15.58 -21.02
C THR A 128 12.25 15.78 -19.54
N LEU A 129 12.46 14.71 -18.77
CA LEU A 129 12.32 14.68 -17.34
C LEU A 129 13.70 14.47 -16.68
N CYS A 130 13.79 14.81 -15.40
CA CYS A 130 14.85 14.37 -14.51
C CYS A 130 14.29 13.64 -13.30
N GLY A 131 15.08 12.75 -12.72
CA GLY A 131 14.74 12.05 -11.48
C GLY A 131 15.48 12.67 -10.30
N VAL A 132 14.78 13.16 -9.28
CA VAL A 132 15.39 13.66 -8.04
C VAL A 132 15.33 12.57 -6.98
N VAL A 133 16.48 12.18 -6.44
CA VAL A 133 16.58 11.13 -5.42
C VAL A 133 16.00 11.63 -4.11
N LYS A 134 15.01 10.90 -3.58
CA LYS A 134 14.38 11.16 -2.27
C LYS A 134 15.22 10.60 -1.12
N TYR A 135 15.64 9.35 -1.26
CA TYR A 135 16.51 8.65 -0.30
C TYR A 135 17.15 7.41 -0.93
N THR A 136 18.12 6.85 -0.22
CA THR A 136 18.72 5.54 -0.50
C THR A 136 18.66 4.70 0.77
N TYR A 137 18.40 3.39 0.61
CA TYR A 137 18.47 2.46 1.74
C TYR A 137 19.92 2.24 2.18
N GLU A 138 20.12 1.96 3.45
CA GLU A 138 21.40 1.55 3.98
C GLU A 138 21.83 0.22 3.35
N ASP A 139 23.11 0.02 3.12
CA ASP A 139 23.67 -1.14 2.44
C ASP A 139 23.24 -1.38 0.99
N SER A 140 22.42 -0.52 0.41
CA SER A 140 21.99 -0.63 -0.98
C SER A 140 23.12 -0.42 -2.00
N PRO A 141 22.98 -0.99 -3.21
CA PRO A 141 23.87 -0.68 -4.34
C PRO A 141 23.95 0.82 -4.65
N ALA A 142 22.82 1.52 -4.61
CA ALA A 142 22.76 2.96 -4.87
C ALA A 142 23.60 3.76 -3.88
N ARG A 143 23.46 3.48 -2.56
CA ARG A 143 24.25 4.15 -1.53
C ARG A 143 25.73 3.84 -1.63
N LYS A 144 26.08 2.57 -1.90
CA LYS A 144 27.49 2.16 -2.12
C LYS A 144 28.13 2.80 -3.34
N ALA A 145 27.34 3.07 -4.39
CA ALA A 145 27.78 3.81 -5.56
C ALA A 145 27.94 5.34 -5.30
N GLY A 146 27.44 5.85 -4.17
CA GLY A 146 27.51 7.27 -3.80
C GLY A 146 26.31 8.10 -4.20
N LEU A 147 25.19 7.47 -4.55
CA LEU A 147 23.90 8.13 -4.78
C LEU A 147 23.30 8.56 -3.43
N LYS A 148 22.72 9.74 -3.36
CA LYS A 148 22.16 10.32 -2.13
C LYS A 148 20.97 11.23 -2.41
N ARG A 149 20.19 11.54 -1.37
CA ARG A 149 19.10 12.52 -1.44
C ARG A 149 19.59 13.83 -2.08
N GLY A 150 18.78 14.35 -2.99
CA GLY A 150 19.03 15.57 -3.72
C GLY A 150 19.87 15.40 -4.99
N ASP A 151 20.43 14.22 -5.25
CA ASP A 151 21.08 13.98 -6.54
C ASP A 151 20.02 13.99 -7.67
N VAL A 152 20.34 14.67 -8.75
CA VAL A 152 19.44 14.84 -9.91
C VAL A 152 19.92 13.96 -11.06
N ILE A 153 19.14 12.92 -11.38
CA ILE A 153 19.41 11.96 -12.46
C ILE A 153 18.96 12.57 -13.78
N MET A 154 19.90 12.81 -14.68
CA MET A 154 19.66 13.38 -16.00
C MET A 154 19.52 12.33 -17.09
N LYS A 155 20.29 11.22 -16.98
CA LYS A 155 20.23 10.12 -17.93
C LYS A 155 20.30 8.77 -17.22
N VAL A 156 19.67 7.80 -17.87
CA VAL A 156 19.61 6.40 -17.48
C VAL A 156 20.18 5.57 -18.62
N ASN A 157 21.27 4.82 -18.38
CA ASN A 157 21.99 4.03 -19.37
C ASN A 157 22.32 4.82 -20.66
N GLY A 158 22.76 6.08 -20.50
CA GLY A 158 23.11 6.99 -21.59
C GLY A 158 21.94 7.65 -22.30
N LYS A 159 20.67 7.38 -21.88
CA LYS A 159 19.45 7.94 -22.50
C LYS A 159 18.83 8.97 -21.56
N SER A 160 18.36 10.10 -22.12
CA SER A 160 17.48 11.03 -21.37
C SER A 160 16.13 10.40 -21.10
N ILE A 161 15.44 10.81 -20.04
CA ILE A 161 14.09 10.36 -19.69
C ILE A 161 13.08 11.17 -20.52
N PRO A 162 12.45 10.60 -21.56
CA PRO A 162 11.62 11.37 -22.48
C PRO A 162 10.22 11.64 -21.91
N TYR A 163 9.63 12.80 -22.22
CA TYR A 163 8.24 13.09 -21.95
C TYR A 163 7.44 13.17 -23.27
N PRO A 164 6.25 12.54 -23.38
CA PRO A 164 5.53 11.79 -22.34
C PRO A 164 5.93 10.31 -22.21
N ASN A 165 6.85 9.78 -23.00
CA ASN A 165 7.13 8.35 -23.15
C ASN A 165 8.19 7.83 -22.13
N TYR A 166 8.14 8.28 -20.88
CA TYR A 166 9.13 7.95 -19.85
C TYR A 166 8.97 6.53 -19.26
N THR A 167 7.80 5.91 -19.38
CA THR A 167 7.44 4.66 -18.68
C THR A 167 8.43 3.52 -18.94
N SER A 168 8.86 3.34 -20.20
CA SER A 168 9.81 2.28 -20.54
C SER A 168 11.17 2.46 -19.85
N ILE A 169 11.71 3.67 -19.83
CA ILE A 169 13.01 3.95 -19.16
C ILE A 169 12.86 3.83 -17.64
N VAL A 170 11.76 4.36 -17.07
CA VAL A 170 11.55 4.35 -15.62
C VAL A 170 11.32 2.93 -15.14
N PHE A 171 10.41 2.16 -15.73
CA PHE A 171 10.06 0.85 -15.20
C PHE A 171 11.02 -0.26 -15.61
N ASN A 172 11.56 -0.24 -16.85
CA ASN A 172 12.40 -1.33 -17.32
C ASN A 172 13.89 -1.12 -17.05
N GLU A 173 14.37 0.12 -16.91
CA GLU A 173 15.78 0.41 -16.72
C GLU A 173 16.09 1.00 -15.34
N LEU A 174 15.34 2.03 -14.90
CA LEU A 174 15.61 2.71 -13.64
C LEU A 174 15.12 1.91 -12.41
N LEU A 175 14.03 1.16 -12.54
CA LEU A 175 13.47 0.33 -11.47
C LEU A 175 13.73 -1.17 -11.69
N GLY A 176 13.74 -1.67 -12.90
CA GLY A 176 13.63 -3.10 -13.22
C GLY A 176 14.86 -3.76 -13.88
N GLY A 177 15.96 -3.05 -14.12
CA GLY A 177 17.14 -3.60 -14.78
C GLY A 177 18.07 -4.40 -13.87
N ASP A 178 18.97 -5.22 -14.47
CA ASP A 178 20.05 -5.90 -13.74
C ASP A 178 21.21 -4.97 -13.42
N LYS A 179 21.45 -3.99 -14.28
CA LYS A 179 22.53 -3.01 -14.18
C LYS A 179 22.04 -1.63 -14.56
N LEU A 180 22.38 -0.65 -13.77
CA LEU A 180 21.98 0.75 -13.93
C LEU A 180 23.23 1.64 -14.00
N THR A 181 23.28 2.52 -14.98
CA THR A 181 24.22 3.65 -15.03
C THR A 181 23.41 4.94 -15.07
N VAL A 182 23.63 5.83 -14.10
CA VAL A 182 23.00 7.15 -14.06
C VAL A 182 24.05 8.24 -14.28
N GLU A 183 23.72 9.24 -15.11
CA GLU A 183 24.48 10.48 -15.24
C GLU A 183 23.74 11.55 -14.42
N LEU A 184 24.43 12.16 -13.48
CA LEU A 184 23.88 13.16 -12.59
C LEU A 184 24.11 14.58 -13.13
N MET A 185 23.31 15.52 -12.67
CA MET A 185 23.40 16.94 -13.06
C MET A 185 24.75 17.58 -12.72
N ASP A 186 25.42 17.13 -11.66
CA ASP A 186 26.74 17.60 -11.24
C ASP A 186 27.90 16.98 -12.05
N GLY A 187 27.59 16.15 -13.04
CA GLY A 187 28.56 15.51 -13.93
C GLY A 187 29.09 14.16 -13.45
N ARG A 188 28.71 13.70 -12.24
CA ARG A 188 29.05 12.32 -11.80
C ARG A 188 28.31 11.29 -12.65
N THR A 189 28.99 10.19 -12.89
CA THR A 189 28.39 8.98 -13.50
C THR A 189 28.55 7.84 -12.50
N LEU A 190 27.41 7.24 -12.09
CA LEU A 190 27.38 6.15 -11.13
C LEU A 190 26.85 4.90 -11.80
N THR A 191 27.49 3.77 -11.52
CA THR A 191 27.05 2.45 -12.02
C THR A 191 26.84 1.50 -10.86
N MET A 192 25.74 0.72 -10.90
CA MET A 192 25.37 -0.21 -9.88
C MET A 192 24.64 -1.42 -10.47
N ASP A 193 24.78 -2.58 -9.83
CA ASP A 193 24.04 -3.79 -10.16
C ASP A 193 22.89 -3.94 -9.16
N SER A 194 21.70 -4.38 -9.63
CA SER A 194 20.58 -4.67 -8.73
C SER A 194 20.82 -5.95 -7.94
N VAL A 195 20.32 -5.98 -6.71
CA VAL A 195 20.40 -7.14 -5.81
C VAL A 195 19.03 -7.44 -5.20
N GLU A 196 18.79 -8.69 -4.85
CA GLU A 196 17.70 -9.01 -3.95
C GLU A 196 18.06 -8.49 -2.55
N MET A 197 17.26 -7.57 -2.03
CA MET A 197 17.45 -7.05 -0.67
C MET A 197 16.11 -6.73 -0.03
N TYR A 198 16.07 -6.79 1.27
CA TYR A 198 14.98 -6.25 2.06
C TYR A 198 15.18 -4.73 2.19
N GLU A 199 14.27 -3.97 1.62
CA GLU A 199 14.20 -2.52 1.75
C GLU A 199 13.63 -2.17 3.12
N ASN A 200 14.49 -2.13 4.15
CA ASN A 200 14.05 -1.94 5.54
C ASN A 200 13.24 -0.64 5.69
N PRO A 201 11.94 -0.73 6.02
CA PRO A 201 11.07 0.44 6.15
C PRO A 201 11.46 1.40 7.28
N VAL A 202 12.17 0.94 8.31
CA VAL A 202 12.83 1.80 9.29
C VAL A 202 14.04 2.43 8.62
N LEU A 203 13.79 3.44 7.77
CA LEU A 203 14.85 4.10 7.02
C LEU A 203 15.83 4.83 7.93
N LEU A 204 15.33 5.41 9.01
CA LEU A 204 16.11 6.18 9.98
C LEU A 204 15.37 6.31 11.31
N SER A 205 16.09 6.15 12.42
CA SER A 205 15.64 6.53 13.76
C SER A 205 16.68 7.41 14.45
N LYS A 206 16.25 8.45 15.18
CA LYS A 206 17.11 9.36 15.94
C LYS A 206 16.41 9.84 17.21
N VAL A 207 17.19 10.30 18.18
CA VAL A 207 16.68 11.01 19.36
C VAL A 207 17.26 12.41 19.39
N PHE A 208 16.40 13.41 19.48
CA PHE A 208 16.74 14.81 19.69
C PHE A 208 16.44 15.21 21.15
N THR A 209 17.15 16.22 21.65
CA THR A 209 16.91 16.76 22.98
C THR A 209 16.52 18.22 22.87
N ALA A 210 15.31 18.57 23.32
CA ALA A 210 14.83 19.94 23.41
C ALA A 210 14.58 20.27 24.88
N GLU A 211 15.44 21.15 25.45
CA GLU A 211 15.43 21.47 26.89
C GLU A 211 15.53 20.20 27.76
N SER A 212 14.43 19.81 28.43
CA SER A 212 14.38 18.61 29.27
C SER A 212 13.67 17.42 28.61
N LYS A 213 13.17 17.57 27.36
CA LYS A 213 12.41 16.55 26.64
C LYS A 213 13.28 15.77 25.66
N LYS A 214 13.02 14.49 25.54
CA LYS A 214 13.55 13.64 24.48
C LYS A 214 12.50 13.44 23.40
N ILE A 215 12.88 13.71 22.16
CA ILE A 215 12.03 13.63 20.98
C ILE A 215 12.57 12.51 20.11
N GLY A 216 11.78 11.44 19.94
CA GLY A 216 12.07 10.40 18.95
C GLY A 216 11.73 10.90 17.55
N TYR A 217 12.56 10.58 16.58
CA TYR A 217 12.30 10.73 15.16
C TYR A 217 12.39 9.36 14.50
N LEU A 218 11.34 8.98 13.79
CA LEU A 218 11.27 7.74 13.01
C LEU A 218 10.81 8.06 11.60
N HIS A 219 11.70 7.87 10.60
CA HIS A 219 11.31 7.87 9.19
C HIS A 219 10.96 6.45 8.78
N PHE A 220 9.71 6.23 8.41
CA PHE A 220 9.14 4.93 8.13
C PHE A 220 8.48 4.89 6.75
N THR A 221 8.98 4.05 5.84
CA THR A 221 8.63 4.12 4.40
C THR A 221 7.53 3.16 3.96
N SER A 222 7.27 2.07 4.71
CA SER A 222 6.22 1.10 4.35
C SER A 222 5.83 0.20 5.52
N PHE A 223 4.57 -0.20 5.59
CA PHE A 223 4.04 -1.14 6.61
C PHE A 223 4.20 -2.59 6.15
N THR A 224 5.45 -3.05 5.94
CA THR A 224 5.74 -4.47 5.61
C THR A 224 5.63 -5.35 6.84
N LEU A 225 5.41 -6.66 6.66
CA LEU A 225 5.30 -7.61 7.78
C LEU A 225 6.59 -7.72 8.60
N ASP A 226 7.73 -7.74 7.93
CA ASP A 226 9.03 -7.91 8.56
C ASP A 226 9.45 -6.67 9.38
N ALA A 227 8.90 -5.48 9.06
CA ALA A 227 9.12 -4.26 9.83
C ALA A 227 8.62 -4.32 11.28
N CYS A 228 7.70 -5.23 11.61
CA CYS A 228 7.19 -5.37 12.98
C CYS A 228 8.31 -5.56 14.02
N SER A 229 9.30 -6.37 13.70
CA SER A 229 10.44 -6.64 14.59
C SER A 229 11.35 -5.44 14.75
N ASP A 230 11.60 -4.70 13.66
CA ASP A 230 12.45 -3.51 13.69
C ASP A 230 11.76 -2.36 14.44
N LEU A 231 10.44 -2.19 14.28
CA LEU A 231 9.65 -1.23 15.07
C LEU A 231 9.76 -1.51 16.57
N ILE A 232 9.57 -2.77 17.00
CA ILE A 232 9.69 -3.14 18.42
C ILE A 232 11.09 -2.80 18.96
N LYS A 233 12.13 -3.03 18.17
CA LYS A 233 13.51 -2.69 18.54
C LYS A 233 13.69 -1.19 18.73
N VAL A 234 13.30 -0.38 17.74
CA VAL A 234 13.40 1.08 17.80
C VAL A 234 12.63 1.65 18.98
N PHE A 235 11.43 1.17 19.24
CA PHE A 235 10.64 1.68 20.36
C PHE A 235 11.17 1.27 21.74
N LYS A 236 11.85 0.12 21.85
CA LYS A 236 12.64 -0.21 23.06
C LYS A 236 13.79 0.76 23.27
N GLU A 237 14.54 1.09 22.21
CA GLU A 237 15.60 2.10 22.26
C GLU A 237 15.03 3.47 22.66
N PHE A 238 13.90 3.89 22.11
CA PHE A 238 13.22 5.12 22.49
C PHE A 238 12.80 5.12 23.98
N LYS A 239 12.32 3.99 24.48
CA LYS A 239 11.99 3.84 25.90
C LYS A 239 13.22 3.96 26.80
N GLU A 240 14.31 3.30 26.45
CA GLU A 240 15.58 3.36 27.19
C GLU A 240 16.17 4.78 27.21
N GLU A 241 16.04 5.53 26.10
CA GLU A 241 16.45 6.92 25.98
C GLU A 241 15.50 7.90 26.73
N GLY A 242 14.30 7.44 27.13
CA GLY A 242 13.31 8.28 27.78
C GLY A 242 12.58 9.22 26.84
N VAL A 243 12.33 8.81 25.62
CA VAL A 243 11.55 9.56 24.63
C VAL A 243 10.13 9.76 25.12
N SER A 244 9.64 11.01 25.07
CA SER A 244 8.30 11.39 25.50
C SER A 244 7.43 12.01 24.40
N GLU A 245 8.03 12.48 23.33
CA GLU A 245 7.34 12.97 22.13
C GLU A 245 7.92 12.27 20.88
N LEU A 246 7.07 12.01 19.89
CA LEU A 246 7.48 11.31 18.67
C LEU A 246 7.19 12.15 17.42
N ILE A 247 8.17 12.30 16.56
CA ILE A 247 8.01 12.73 15.17
C ILE A 247 8.03 11.47 14.30
N LEU A 248 6.89 11.10 13.75
CA LEU A 248 6.72 10.00 12.81
C LEU A 248 6.67 10.55 11.39
N ASP A 249 7.72 10.28 10.62
CA ASP A 249 7.86 10.76 9.25
C ASP A 249 7.34 9.71 8.26
N LEU A 250 6.17 9.96 7.72
CA LEU A 250 5.45 9.11 6.77
C LEU A 250 5.38 9.75 5.36
N ARG A 251 6.20 10.77 5.06
CA ARG A 251 6.11 11.54 3.81
C ARG A 251 6.20 10.72 2.53
N TYR A 252 6.78 9.53 2.55
CA TYR A 252 6.92 8.63 1.39
C TYR A 252 6.21 7.29 1.58
N ASN A 253 5.37 7.18 2.60
CA ASN A 253 4.77 5.92 3.02
C ASN A 253 3.37 5.74 2.45
N GLY A 254 3.22 4.87 1.46
CA GLY A 254 1.94 4.52 0.83
C GLY A 254 1.08 3.54 1.64
N GLY A 255 1.49 3.13 2.84
CA GLY A 255 0.77 2.17 3.68
C GLY A 255 1.39 0.78 3.69
N GLY A 256 0.56 -0.26 3.72
CA GLY A 256 0.95 -1.66 3.76
C GLY A 256 0.02 -2.54 4.59
N TYR A 257 0.56 -3.45 5.38
CA TYR A 257 -0.22 -4.42 6.14
C TYR A 257 -0.83 -3.84 7.41
N VAL A 258 -2.10 -4.14 7.65
CA VAL A 258 -2.86 -3.73 8.84
C VAL A 258 -2.20 -4.25 10.13
N ILE A 259 -1.66 -5.48 10.12
CA ILE A 259 -0.99 -6.03 11.31
C ILE A 259 0.22 -5.18 11.75
N THR A 260 0.96 -4.61 10.82
CA THR A 260 2.10 -3.72 11.11
C THR A 260 1.63 -2.36 11.64
N GLU A 261 0.51 -1.85 11.13
CA GLU A 261 -0.18 -0.68 11.67
C GLU A 261 -0.63 -0.92 13.12
N GLU A 262 -1.25 -2.07 13.42
CA GLU A 262 -1.65 -2.47 14.78
C GLU A 262 -0.46 -2.55 15.76
N VAL A 263 0.69 -3.08 15.28
CA VAL A 263 1.95 -3.11 16.06
C VAL A 263 2.42 -1.70 16.36
N MET A 264 2.50 -0.83 15.35
CA MET A 264 2.94 0.57 15.51
C MET A 264 1.98 1.34 16.41
N ALA A 265 0.67 1.19 16.23
CA ALA A 265 -0.33 1.83 17.07
C ALA A 265 -0.18 1.43 18.56
N SER A 266 0.06 0.14 18.83
CA SER A 266 0.26 -0.36 20.18
C SER A 266 1.60 0.08 20.82
N LEU A 267 2.57 0.48 20.02
CA LEU A 267 3.83 1.05 20.48
C LEU A 267 3.72 2.56 20.81
N ILE A 268 2.78 3.27 20.18
CA ILE A 268 2.62 4.73 20.29
C ILE A 268 1.51 5.14 21.26
N ALA A 269 0.37 4.43 21.25
CA ALA A 269 -0.80 4.76 22.05
C ALA A 269 -0.47 4.80 23.57
N PRO A 270 -1.27 5.52 24.39
CA PRO A 270 -1.16 5.47 25.84
C PRO A 270 -1.14 4.02 26.35
N GLU A 271 -0.15 3.66 27.18
CA GLU A 271 0.07 2.27 27.61
C GLU A 271 -1.15 1.68 28.34
N GLU A 272 -1.89 2.51 29.09
CA GLU A 272 -3.14 2.10 29.74
C GLU A 272 -4.21 1.63 28.76
N GLU A 273 -4.36 2.27 27.63
CA GLU A 273 -5.34 1.90 26.58
C GLU A 273 -4.92 0.59 25.89
N VAL A 274 -3.62 0.41 25.66
CA VAL A 274 -3.06 -0.82 25.08
C VAL A 274 -3.27 -2.00 26.01
N LEU A 275 -2.98 -1.84 27.30
CA LEU A 275 -3.14 -2.88 28.31
C LEU A 275 -4.61 -3.20 28.60
N ALA A 276 -5.50 -2.22 28.48
CA ALA A 276 -6.94 -2.41 28.61
C ALA A 276 -7.55 -3.14 27.40
N GLY A 277 -6.84 -3.21 26.27
CA GLY A 277 -7.38 -3.75 25.04
C GLY A 277 -8.51 -2.88 24.47
N SER A 278 -8.35 -1.54 24.52
CA SER A 278 -9.34 -0.60 24.00
C SER A 278 -9.50 -0.77 22.48
N VAL A 279 -10.63 -0.33 21.93
CA VAL A 279 -10.90 -0.41 20.47
C VAL A 279 -9.90 0.45 19.71
N LEU A 280 -9.10 -0.15 18.83
CA LEU A 280 -8.18 0.56 17.95
C LEU A 280 -8.93 1.15 16.77
N SER A 281 -9.59 0.28 16.00
CA SER A 281 -10.36 0.67 14.81
C SER A 281 -11.59 -0.20 14.62
N THR A 282 -12.50 0.24 13.76
CA THR A 282 -13.72 -0.50 13.38
C THR A 282 -13.76 -0.72 11.88
N MET A 283 -14.10 -1.93 11.48
CA MET A 283 -14.26 -2.30 10.07
C MET A 283 -15.71 -2.09 9.61
N VAL A 284 -15.89 -1.30 8.56
CA VAL A 284 -17.19 -1.04 7.93
C VAL A 284 -17.21 -1.67 6.55
N CYS A 285 -17.89 -2.80 6.41
CA CYS A 285 -18.03 -3.56 5.17
C CYS A 285 -19.26 -3.13 4.34
N ASN A 286 -19.44 -3.75 3.17
CA ASN A 286 -20.68 -3.60 2.39
C ASN A 286 -21.90 -4.07 3.21
N GLU A 287 -23.11 -3.67 2.75
CA GLU A 287 -24.36 -3.93 3.47
C GLU A 287 -24.58 -5.42 3.74
N GLY A 288 -24.33 -6.29 2.75
CA GLY A 288 -24.53 -7.74 2.88
C GLY A 288 -23.62 -8.38 3.92
N LEU A 289 -22.33 -8.04 3.92
CA LEU A 289 -21.36 -8.51 4.92
C LEU A 289 -21.68 -7.95 6.30
N SER A 290 -22.03 -6.67 6.40
CA SER A 290 -22.39 -6.01 7.66
C SER A 290 -23.61 -6.66 8.32
N GLU A 291 -24.66 -6.97 7.53
CA GLU A 291 -25.82 -7.71 8.01
C GLU A 291 -25.48 -9.15 8.43
N TYR A 292 -24.62 -9.80 7.67
CA TYR A 292 -24.15 -11.15 7.99
C TYR A 292 -23.41 -11.15 9.33
N PHE A 293 -22.40 -10.29 9.52
CA PHE A 293 -21.66 -10.17 10.78
C PHE A 293 -22.58 -9.89 11.95
N LYS A 294 -23.53 -8.95 11.77
CA LYS A 294 -24.52 -8.63 12.80
C LYS A 294 -25.37 -9.85 13.18
N LYS A 295 -25.82 -10.64 12.20
CA LYS A 295 -26.63 -11.87 12.45
C LYS A 295 -25.83 -12.95 13.17
N GLN A 296 -24.53 -13.05 12.88
CA GLN A 296 -23.62 -14.00 13.54
C GLN A 296 -23.13 -13.51 14.92
N GLY A 297 -23.37 -12.24 15.26
CA GLY A 297 -22.78 -11.63 16.46
C GLY A 297 -21.26 -11.48 16.36
N THR A 298 -20.74 -11.39 15.14
CA THR A 298 -19.31 -11.24 14.85
C THR A 298 -18.88 -9.82 15.13
N ASP A 299 -17.81 -9.67 15.89
CA ASP A 299 -17.20 -8.37 16.18
C ASP A 299 -16.36 -7.88 15.00
N THR A 300 -16.58 -6.65 14.58
CA THR A 300 -15.83 -5.98 13.51
C THR A 300 -14.82 -4.96 14.04
N ASN A 301 -14.62 -4.89 15.34
CA ASN A 301 -13.61 -4.05 15.95
C ASN A 301 -12.23 -4.74 15.95
N THR A 302 -11.22 -3.94 15.76
CA THR A 302 -9.83 -4.28 16.06
C THR A 302 -9.46 -3.65 17.41
N TYR A 303 -8.72 -4.35 18.23
CA TYR A 303 -8.36 -3.92 19.57
C TYR A 303 -6.85 -3.73 19.70
N PHE A 304 -6.42 -2.79 20.53
CA PHE A 304 -5.03 -2.76 20.97
C PHE A 304 -4.65 -4.08 21.64
N LYS A 305 -3.42 -4.51 21.42
CA LYS A 305 -2.89 -5.74 22.00
C LYS A 305 -1.37 -5.67 22.12
N THR A 306 -0.80 -6.52 22.94
CA THR A 306 0.65 -6.59 23.11
C THR A 306 1.27 -7.82 22.47
N ASN A 307 0.46 -8.78 22.05
CA ASN A 307 0.93 -10.01 21.39
C ASN A 307 0.32 -10.12 20.01
N PHE A 308 1.16 -10.40 19.02
CA PHE A 308 0.80 -10.48 17.61
C PHE A 308 1.23 -11.81 17.04
N SER A 309 0.38 -12.41 16.20
CA SER A 309 0.67 -13.64 15.48
C SER A 309 0.15 -13.50 14.06
N PHE A 310 1.02 -13.73 13.08
CA PHE A 310 0.71 -13.68 11.66
C PHE A 310 1.63 -14.61 10.87
N THR A 311 1.31 -14.84 9.61
CA THR A 311 2.13 -15.66 8.71
C THR A 311 2.88 -14.73 7.74
N SER A 312 4.21 -14.85 7.69
CA SER A 312 5.06 -14.19 6.70
C SER A 312 5.93 -15.24 6.01
N ASN A 313 5.99 -15.24 4.68
CA ASN A 313 6.78 -16.19 3.89
C ASN A 313 6.51 -17.66 4.25
N GLY A 314 5.24 -18.00 4.53
CA GLY A 314 4.81 -19.35 4.94
C GLY A 314 5.22 -19.76 6.35
N GLN A 315 5.83 -18.86 7.13
CA GLN A 315 6.23 -19.11 8.52
C GLN A 315 5.39 -18.31 9.49
N LYS A 316 4.94 -18.95 10.56
CA LYS A 316 4.24 -18.29 11.65
C LYS A 316 5.22 -17.42 12.44
N GLN A 317 4.89 -16.16 12.58
CA GLN A 317 5.58 -15.16 13.39
C GLN A 317 4.79 -14.92 14.67
N GLU A 318 5.49 -14.81 15.79
CA GLU A 318 4.92 -14.44 17.09
C GLU A 318 5.78 -13.33 17.69
N LEU A 319 5.18 -12.17 17.95
CA LEU A 319 5.87 -10.98 18.42
C LEU A 319 5.14 -10.39 19.63
N SER A 320 5.90 -9.69 20.48
CA SER A 320 5.32 -8.98 21.63
C SER A 320 5.87 -7.55 21.72
N THR A 321 4.98 -6.58 21.84
CA THR A 321 5.29 -5.17 22.13
C THR A 321 5.39 -4.89 23.63
N MET A 322 5.16 -5.90 24.49
CA MET A 322 5.20 -5.76 25.93
C MET A 322 6.54 -5.16 26.39
N GLY A 323 6.46 -4.07 27.15
CA GLY A 323 7.64 -3.38 27.65
C GLY A 323 8.38 -2.49 26.64
N ALA A 324 7.90 -2.40 25.38
CA ALA A 324 8.53 -1.58 24.34
C ALA A 324 7.86 -0.18 24.19
N ASN A 325 6.65 0.01 24.70
CA ASN A 325 5.96 1.30 24.64
C ASN A 325 6.69 2.34 25.50
N PRO A 326 7.16 3.49 24.95
CA PRO A 326 7.91 4.51 25.67
C PRO A 326 7.02 5.49 26.45
N GLY A 327 5.70 5.45 26.28
CA GLY A 327 4.76 6.40 26.89
C GLY A 327 4.73 7.75 26.18
N ILE A 328 4.58 7.72 24.86
CA ILE A 328 4.51 8.93 24.03
C ILE A 328 3.32 9.80 24.44
N GLN A 329 3.59 11.05 24.76
CA GLN A 329 2.60 12.02 25.20
C GLN A 329 2.01 12.85 24.06
N LYS A 330 2.77 13.01 22.96
CA LYS A 330 2.34 13.75 21.79
C LYS A 330 2.99 13.18 20.52
N LEU A 331 2.20 13.03 19.47
CA LEU A 331 2.61 12.56 18.17
C LEU A 331 2.61 13.73 17.17
N TYR A 332 3.69 13.86 16.44
CA TYR A 332 3.82 14.75 15.28
C TYR A 332 4.01 13.88 14.05
N VAL A 333 3.22 14.09 13.00
CA VAL A 333 3.30 13.30 11.78
C VAL A 333 3.72 14.19 10.62
N ILE A 334 4.83 13.84 9.98
CA ILE A 334 5.25 14.46 8.73
C ILE A 334 4.63 13.67 7.59
N MET A 335 3.90 14.35 6.70
CA MET A 335 3.11 13.72 5.65
C MET A 335 3.14 14.52 4.34
N THR A 336 2.91 13.83 3.22
CA THR A 336 2.77 14.41 1.88
C THR A 336 1.63 13.75 1.12
N SER A 337 1.40 14.15 -0.12
CA SER A 337 0.43 13.50 -1.03
C SER A 337 0.74 12.01 -1.32
N SER A 338 1.94 11.55 -1.00
CA SER A 338 2.33 10.12 -1.06
C SER A 338 1.97 9.34 0.21
N THR A 339 1.63 10.03 1.31
CA THR A 339 1.18 9.40 2.56
C THR A 339 -0.22 8.86 2.37
N ALA A 340 -0.40 7.53 2.50
CA ALA A 340 -1.66 6.89 2.14
C ALA A 340 -2.01 5.71 3.06
N SER A 341 -3.31 5.43 3.17
CA SER A 341 -3.83 4.14 3.58
C SER A 341 -3.48 3.76 5.03
N ALA A 342 -2.63 2.75 5.33
CA ALA A 342 -2.21 2.43 6.69
C ALA A 342 -1.52 3.62 7.40
N SER A 343 -0.82 4.48 6.62
CA SER A 343 -0.26 5.73 7.14
C SER A 343 -1.32 6.75 7.55
N GLU A 344 -2.44 6.81 6.86
CA GLU A 344 -3.58 7.65 7.22
C GLU A 344 -4.38 7.01 8.36
N ALA A 345 -4.50 5.68 8.35
CA ALA A 345 -5.21 4.94 9.38
C ALA A 345 -4.55 5.10 10.76
N ILE A 346 -3.23 5.04 10.87
CA ILE A 346 -2.52 5.22 12.15
C ILE A 346 -2.85 6.58 12.79
N VAL A 347 -3.00 7.63 11.97
CA VAL A 347 -3.40 8.96 12.43
C VAL A 347 -4.86 8.95 12.89
N CYS A 348 -5.76 8.37 12.09
CA CYS A 348 -7.19 8.26 12.42
C CYS A 348 -7.39 7.50 13.74
N ASP A 349 -6.72 6.37 13.88
CA ASP A 349 -6.88 5.45 15.00
C ASP A 349 -6.29 5.99 16.33
N LEU A 350 -5.20 6.76 16.26
CA LEU A 350 -4.55 7.34 17.43
C LEU A 350 -5.15 8.69 17.88
N SER A 351 -5.74 9.46 16.96
CA SER A 351 -6.28 10.79 17.26
C SER A 351 -7.31 10.83 18.40
N PRO A 352 -8.17 9.81 18.64
CA PRO A 352 -9.08 9.78 19.76
C PRO A 352 -8.42 9.50 21.13
N TYR A 353 -7.14 9.13 21.14
CA TYR A 353 -6.43 8.68 22.34
C TYR A 353 -5.34 9.64 22.80
N MET A 354 -4.77 10.43 21.88
CA MET A 354 -3.64 11.31 22.19
C MET A 354 -3.59 12.53 21.28
N PRO A 355 -2.90 13.62 21.69
CA PRO A 355 -2.67 14.77 20.84
C PRO A 355 -1.83 14.39 19.61
N VAL A 356 -2.34 14.66 18.41
CA VAL A 356 -1.65 14.48 17.13
C VAL A 356 -1.54 15.84 16.42
N SER A 357 -0.38 16.15 15.85
CA SER A 357 -0.17 17.33 15.01
C SER A 357 0.35 16.93 13.65
N LEU A 358 -0.28 17.41 12.59
CA LEU A 358 -0.01 17.06 11.22
C LEU A 358 0.82 18.16 10.53
N ILE A 359 1.96 17.77 9.94
CA ILE A 359 2.91 18.69 9.30
C ILE A 359 3.12 18.24 7.85
N GLY A 360 3.01 19.15 6.91
CA GLY A 360 3.34 18.88 5.52
C GLY A 360 2.26 19.24 4.54
N GLU A 361 1.90 18.29 3.68
CA GLU A 361 0.90 18.41 2.61
C GLU A 361 -0.33 17.55 2.91
N GLN A 362 -1.43 17.81 2.19
CA GLN A 362 -2.61 16.95 2.22
C GLN A 362 -2.25 15.54 1.76
N THR A 363 -2.75 14.51 2.46
CA THR A 363 -2.49 13.11 2.15
C THR A 363 -3.32 12.58 0.98
N HIS A 364 -3.10 11.31 0.62
CA HIS A 364 -3.69 10.67 -0.56
C HIS A 364 -5.22 10.48 -0.49
N GLY A 365 -5.80 10.26 0.70
CA GLY A 365 -7.22 10.01 0.89
C GLY A 365 -7.66 8.58 0.64
N LYS A 366 -6.80 7.58 0.92
CA LYS A 366 -7.20 6.17 0.83
C LYS A 366 -7.80 5.68 2.14
N PHE A 367 -9.11 5.76 2.25
CA PHE A 367 -9.90 5.45 3.44
C PHE A 367 -10.39 3.99 3.51
N CYS A 368 -9.93 3.11 2.64
CA CYS A 368 -10.37 1.73 2.57
C CYS A 368 -9.24 0.70 2.67
N THR A 369 -9.61 -0.48 3.14
CA THR A 369 -8.74 -1.63 3.33
C THR A 369 -9.04 -2.66 2.25
N GLY A 370 -8.00 -3.21 1.64
CA GLY A 370 -8.11 -4.23 0.61
C GLY A 370 -7.79 -5.63 1.13
N LEU A 371 -8.30 -6.61 0.40
CA LEU A 371 -7.90 -8.01 0.48
C LEU A 371 -7.13 -8.39 -0.77
N MET A 372 -6.08 -9.16 -0.60
CA MET A 372 -5.42 -9.88 -1.69
C MET A 372 -6.07 -11.25 -1.82
N MET A 373 -6.73 -11.49 -2.94
CA MET A 373 -7.44 -12.74 -3.23
C MET A 373 -6.72 -13.49 -4.34
N ASP A 374 -6.25 -14.70 -4.04
CA ASP A 374 -5.67 -15.63 -5.01
C ASP A 374 -6.78 -16.38 -5.74
N ALA A 375 -6.70 -16.45 -7.07
CA ALA A 375 -7.73 -17.12 -7.86
C ALA A 375 -7.75 -18.65 -7.66
N VAL A 376 -6.59 -19.29 -7.44
CA VAL A 376 -6.53 -20.73 -7.18
C VAL A 376 -7.18 -21.05 -5.85
N GLU A 377 -6.85 -20.31 -4.80
CA GLU A 377 -7.47 -20.46 -3.48
C GLU A 377 -8.99 -20.24 -3.54
N PHE A 378 -9.44 -19.22 -4.29
CA PHE A 378 -10.86 -19.00 -4.51
C PHE A 378 -11.56 -20.22 -5.13
N PHE A 379 -11.01 -20.79 -6.20
CA PHE A 379 -11.60 -21.97 -6.83
C PHE A 379 -11.54 -23.24 -5.96
N GLU A 380 -10.60 -23.33 -5.03
CA GLU A 380 -10.56 -24.40 -4.03
C GLU A 380 -11.64 -24.22 -2.96
N ASP A 381 -11.73 -23.03 -2.39
CA ASP A 381 -12.65 -22.73 -1.28
C ASP A 381 -14.13 -22.76 -1.72
N TYR A 382 -14.42 -22.40 -2.98
CA TYR A 382 -15.78 -22.36 -3.55
C TYR A 382 -16.11 -23.55 -4.46
N ALA A 383 -15.34 -24.65 -4.41
CA ALA A 383 -15.53 -25.80 -5.29
C ALA A 383 -16.94 -26.45 -5.18
N ASP A 384 -17.52 -26.50 -3.98
CA ASP A 384 -18.85 -27.05 -3.75
C ASP A 384 -19.97 -26.21 -4.40
N GLN A 385 -19.80 -24.87 -4.41
CA GLN A 385 -20.79 -23.94 -4.98
C GLN A 385 -20.66 -23.84 -6.50
N LEU A 386 -19.43 -23.81 -7.01
CA LEU A 386 -19.13 -23.68 -8.43
C LEU A 386 -19.23 -25.01 -9.19
N GLY A 387 -19.10 -26.13 -8.51
CA GLY A 387 -18.98 -27.45 -9.05
C GLY A 387 -17.54 -27.83 -9.44
N THR A 388 -17.21 -29.10 -9.25
CA THR A 388 -15.84 -29.63 -9.40
C THR A 388 -15.20 -29.30 -10.75
N THR A 389 -15.97 -29.44 -11.85
CA THR A 389 -15.43 -29.16 -13.20
C THR A 389 -15.02 -27.67 -13.36
N VAL A 390 -15.85 -26.74 -12.89
CA VAL A 390 -15.55 -25.31 -12.96
C VAL A 390 -14.34 -24.98 -12.07
N SER A 391 -14.29 -25.54 -10.86
CA SER A 391 -13.18 -25.36 -9.94
C SER A 391 -11.85 -25.84 -10.53
N GLU A 392 -11.78 -27.08 -11.02
CA GLU A 392 -10.55 -27.63 -11.62
C GLU A 392 -10.06 -26.84 -12.85
N GLN A 393 -10.98 -26.43 -13.71
CA GLN A 393 -10.63 -25.59 -14.86
C GLN A 393 -10.21 -24.18 -14.42
N GLY A 394 -10.88 -23.61 -13.42
CA GLY A 394 -10.52 -22.32 -12.84
C GLY A 394 -9.09 -22.33 -12.35
N LYS A 395 -8.72 -23.25 -11.48
CA LYS A 395 -7.34 -23.42 -10.97
C LYS A 395 -6.31 -23.55 -12.09
N LYS A 396 -6.64 -24.30 -13.14
CA LYS A 396 -5.75 -24.51 -14.27
C LYS A 396 -5.46 -23.22 -15.04
N TYR A 397 -6.50 -22.43 -15.33
CA TYR A 397 -6.41 -21.28 -16.22
C TYR A 397 -6.07 -19.98 -15.50
N THR A 398 -6.17 -19.91 -14.17
CA THR A 398 -5.90 -18.69 -13.38
C THR A 398 -4.74 -18.86 -12.40
N LYS A 399 -3.79 -19.72 -12.69
CA LYS A 399 -2.70 -20.13 -11.78
C LYS A 399 -1.91 -18.99 -11.15
N ASN A 400 -1.80 -17.84 -11.80
CA ASN A 400 -1.06 -16.67 -11.28
C ASN A 400 -1.91 -15.39 -11.33
N TRP A 401 -3.23 -15.57 -11.28
CA TRP A 401 -4.17 -14.46 -11.23
C TRP A 401 -4.60 -14.17 -9.81
N GLY A 402 -4.82 -12.90 -9.52
CA GLY A 402 -5.35 -12.46 -8.26
C GLY A 402 -6.15 -11.18 -8.41
N LEU A 403 -6.79 -10.79 -7.33
CA LEU A 403 -7.58 -9.57 -7.23
C LEU A 403 -7.20 -8.85 -5.93
N TYR A 404 -6.73 -7.61 -6.04
CA TYR A 404 -6.69 -6.70 -4.90
C TYR A 404 -8.01 -5.95 -4.86
N ILE A 405 -8.85 -6.25 -3.89
CA ILE A 405 -10.24 -5.77 -3.80
C ILE A 405 -10.44 -4.91 -2.56
N MET A 406 -11.07 -3.74 -2.70
CA MET A 406 -11.49 -2.95 -1.55
C MET A 406 -12.62 -3.64 -0.80
N TYR A 407 -12.33 -4.07 0.43
CA TYR A 407 -13.17 -4.90 1.26
C TYR A 407 -13.96 -4.11 2.30
N SER A 408 -13.32 -3.14 2.94
CA SER A 408 -13.92 -2.37 4.02
C SER A 408 -13.39 -0.93 4.05
N ARG A 409 -14.15 -0.05 4.68
CA ARG A 409 -13.68 1.24 5.16
C ARG A 409 -13.20 1.07 6.61
N PHE A 410 -12.07 1.66 6.96
CA PHE A 410 -11.66 1.74 8.36
C PHE A 410 -12.26 2.97 9.03
N ALA A 411 -12.51 2.88 10.32
CA ALA A 411 -12.97 3.98 11.14
C ALA A 411 -12.34 3.87 12.54
N ASP A 412 -12.17 5.00 13.21
CA ASP A 412 -11.70 5.04 14.59
C ASP A 412 -12.73 4.43 15.57
N LYS A 413 -12.42 4.41 16.86
CA LYS A 413 -13.32 3.91 17.91
C LYS A 413 -14.70 4.62 17.97
N ASN A 414 -14.82 5.79 17.35
CA ASN A 414 -16.06 6.58 17.33
C ASN A 414 -16.81 6.41 15.97
N GLY A 415 -16.31 5.56 15.07
CA GLY A 415 -16.89 5.35 13.75
C GLY A 415 -16.50 6.40 12.71
N VAL A 416 -15.50 7.26 12.98
CA VAL A 416 -15.04 8.34 12.12
C VAL A 416 -13.86 7.91 11.28
N THR A 417 -13.84 8.29 10.00
CA THR A 417 -12.71 8.13 9.08
C THR A 417 -12.19 9.52 8.70
N LEU A 418 -11.16 9.99 9.40
CA LEU A 418 -10.66 11.37 9.27
C LEU A 418 -10.15 11.71 7.87
N CYS A 419 -9.57 10.73 7.16
CA CYS A 419 -8.99 10.95 5.82
C CYS A 419 -10.01 10.83 4.66
N MET A 420 -11.30 10.69 4.95
CA MET A 420 -12.34 10.58 3.92
C MET A 420 -13.03 11.93 3.69
N PRO A 421 -13.28 12.33 2.43
CA PRO A 421 -12.92 11.64 1.17
C PRO A 421 -11.55 12.05 0.61
N ASP A 422 -10.97 13.16 1.08
CA ASP A 422 -9.91 13.90 0.36
C ASP A 422 -8.53 13.76 0.97
N GLY A 423 -8.37 12.97 2.04
CA GLY A 423 -7.12 12.84 2.79
C GLY A 423 -7.09 13.65 4.08
N LEU A 424 -6.00 13.52 4.83
CA LEU A 424 -5.73 14.32 6.02
C LEU A 424 -5.17 15.68 5.60
N HIS A 425 -5.67 16.75 6.22
CA HIS A 425 -5.13 18.09 6.00
C HIS A 425 -4.08 18.42 7.07
N PRO A 426 -2.97 19.06 6.71
CA PRO A 426 -1.97 19.45 7.69
C PRO A 426 -2.48 20.57 8.61
N ASP A 427 -2.10 20.50 9.90
CA ASP A 427 -2.23 21.63 10.84
C ASP A 427 -1.18 22.70 10.54
N TYR A 428 -0.02 22.26 10.00
CA TYR A 428 1.12 23.11 9.68
C TYR A 428 1.64 22.75 8.30
N GLU A 429 1.42 23.63 7.33
CA GLU A 429 1.90 23.44 5.96
C GLU A 429 3.42 23.45 5.89
N ALA A 430 3.98 22.52 5.12
CA ALA A 430 5.37 22.43 4.74
C ALA A 430 5.51 21.59 3.47
N GLU A 431 6.37 21.98 2.56
CA GLU A 431 6.65 21.25 1.32
C GLU A 431 7.90 20.39 1.47
N ASP A 432 7.86 19.16 0.90
CA ASP A 432 9.04 18.34 0.79
C ASP A 432 9.93 18.84 -0.36
N ASP A 433 11.15 19.21 -0.03
CA ASP A 433 12.16 19.61 -1.02
C ASP A 433 13.40 18.71 -0.93
N PRO A 434 13.46 17.61 -1.72
CA PRO A 434 14.64 16.77 -1.73
C PRO A 434 15.94 17.51 -2.12
N MET A 435 15.83 18.68 -2.73
CA MET A 435 16.97 19.50 -3.16
C MET A 435 17.31 20.63 -2.20
N ASP A 436 16.78 20.65 -0.98
CA ASP A 436 17.10 21.67 0.05
C ASP A 436 18.55 21.61 0.54
N GLY A 437 19.31 20.60 0.12
CA GLY A 437 20.71 20.39 0.45
C GLY A 437 20.97 19.60 1.72
N PHE A 438 19.93 19.20 2.45
CA PHE A 438 20.02 18.41 3.67
C PHE A 438 19.61 16.94 3.44
N GLN A 439 20.20 16.05 4.22
CA GLN A 439 19.79 14.64 4.24
C GLN A 439 18.66 14.43 5.23
N LEU A 440 17.86 13.37 5.04
CA LEU A 440 16.82 12.99 6.01
C LEU A 440 17.42 12.80 7.40
N GLY A 441 16.73 13.29 8.43
CA GLY A 441 17.17 13.27 9.81
C GLY A 441 18.23 14.34 10.16
N ASP A 442 18.56 15.25 9.25
CA ASP A 442 19.27 16.48 9.58
C ASP A 442 18.27 17.46 10.21
N PRO A 443 18.54 18.04 11.39
CA PRO A 443 17.62 18.97 12.04
C PRO A 443 17.36 20.26 11.24
N SER A 444 18.11 20.52 10.19
CA SER A 444 17.92 21.65 9.27
C SER A 444 17.16 21.30 8.00
N GLU A 445 16.82 20.01 7.79
CA GLU A 445 15.99 19.57 6.68
C GLU A 445 14.58 20.17 6.81
N THR A 446 14.03 20.67 5.73
CA THR A 446 12.86 21.57 5.70
C THR A 446 11.67 21.07 6.54
N MET A 447 11.21 19.85 6.34
CA MET A 447 10.03 19.33 7.06
C MET A 447 10.37 18.91 8.50
N LEU A 448 11.53 18.30 8.70
CA LEU A 448 11.98 17.91 10.05
C LEU A 448 12.27 19.14 10.92
N ALA A 449 12.88 20.19 10.38
CA ALA A 449 13.08 21.46 11.10
C ALA A 449 11.76 22.06 11.57
N ARG A 450 10.71 22.00 10.71
CA ARG A 450 9.37 22.47 11.08
C ARG A 450 8.78 21.66 12.23
N ALA A 451 8.88 20.34 12.18
CA ALA A 451 8.38 19.44 13.24
C ALA A 451 9.17 19.64 14.55
N LEU A 452 10.50 19.72 14.48
CA LEU A 452 11.35 19.93 15.64
C LEU A 452 11.07 21.27 16.33
N ALA A 453 10.82 22.35 15.54
CA ALA A 453 10.45 23.65 16.10
C ALA A 453 9.14 23.58 16.92
N LEU A 454 8.15 22.78 16.49
CA LEU A 454 6.90 22.55 17.25
C LEU A 454 7.14 21.77 18.54
N CYS A 455 8.20 20.97 18.61
CA CYS A 455 8.65 20.28 19.83
C CYS A 455 9.48 21.20 20.76
N GLY A 456 9.78 22.44 20.34
CA GLY A 456 10.63 23.38 21.09
C GLY A 456 12.14 23.15 20.90
N TYR A 457 12.53 22.37 19.90
CA TYR A 457 13.93 22.17 19.54
C TYR A 457 14.49 23.44 18.85
N GLN A 458 15.63 23.90 19.30
CA GLN A 458 16.35 25.02 18.68
C GLN A 458 17.52 24.46 17.87
N ALA A 459 17.40 24.50 16.55
CA ALA A 459 18.51 24.14 15.68
C ALA A 459 19.64 25.18 15.78
N ASP A 460 20.89 24.72 15.71
CA ASP A 460 22.03 25.61 15.58
C ASP A 460 21.92 26.34 14.22
N THR A 461 21.77 27.67 14.26
CA THR A 461 21.50 28.52 13.09
C THR A 461 22.67 28.65 12.09
N LYS A 462 23.67 27.78 12.16
CA LYS A 462 24.89 27.83 11.33
C LYS A 462 24.86 26.97 10.07
N ALA A 463 23.85 26.15 9.87
CA ALA A 463 23.73 25.32 8.67
C ALA A 463 23.27 26.21 7.49
N THR A 464 24.18 26.52 6.56
CA THR A 464 23.83 27.12 5.27
C THR A 464 23.58 25.98 4.28
N ALA A 465 22.35 25.86 3.76
CA ALA A 465 22.04 24.97 2.67
C ALA A 465 22.90 25.25 1.44
N ALA A 466 23.26 24.24 0.69
CA ALA A 466 23.79 24.42 -0.66
C ALA A 466 22.70 25.11 -1.51
N PRO A 467 23.09 25.98 -2.50
CA PRO A 467 22.10 26.64 -3.34
C PRO A 467 21.25 25.63 -4.06
N ALA A 468 19.94 25.67 -3.79
CA ALA A 468 18.97 24.80 -4.43
C ALA A 468 18.95 25.04 -5.95
N VAL A 469 18.96 23.99 -6.74
CA VAL A 469 18.65 24.07 -8.18
C VAL A 469 17.16 24.34 -8.30
N SER A 470 16.78 25.46 -8.92
CA SER A 470 15.37 25.78 -9.18
C SER A 470 14.90 24.96 -10.38
N LEU A 471 14.13 23.91 -10.13
CA LEU A 471 13.34 23.21 -11.15
C LEU A 471 11.88 23.71 -11.09
N GLU A 472 11.17 23.69 -12.21
CA GLU A 472 9.71 23.88 -12.21
C GLU A 472 9.09 22.68 -11.44
N ARG A 473 8.43 22.95 -10.29
CA ARG A 473 8.26 21.96 -9.23
C ARG A 473 6.89 21.25 -9.20
N THR A 474 6.29 20.98 -10.33
CA THR A 474 5.13 20.07 -10.35
C THR A 474 5.63 18.66 -10.67
N PRO A 475 5.68 17.75 -9.70
CA PRO A 475 6.14 16.40 -9.92
C PRO A 475 5.18 15.66 -10.85
N ILE A 476 5.73 14.74 -11.65
CA ILE A 476 4.96 13.85 -12.51
C ILE A 476 4.74 12.54 -11.75
N PRO A 477 3.51 12.21 -11.33
CA PRO A 477 3.23 10.95 -10.66
C PRO A 477 3.40 9.78 -11.62
N PHE A 478 4.12 8.75 -11.21
CA PHE A 478 4.36 7.56 -12.02
C PHE A 478 4.11 6.24 -11.30
N LYS A 479 3.93 6.25 -9.98
CA LYS A 479 3.67 5.05 -9.17
C LYS A 479 2.71 5.41 -8.04
N ASP A 480 1.57 4.73 -7.97
CA ASP A 480 0.67 4.77 -6.82
C ASP A 480 0.92 3.51 -5.98
N LYS A 481 1.53 3.66 -4.81
CA LYS A 481 1.84 2.57 -3.86
C LYS A 481 0.89 2.61 -2.64
N ALA A 482 -0.32 3.06 -2.81
CA ALA A 482 -1.27 3.16 -1.70
C ALA A 482 -1.90 1.79 -1.37
N TYR A 483 -1.37 1.09 -0.36
CA TYR A 483 -1.89 -0.21 0.08
C TYR A 483 -2.26 -0.21 1.57
N ARG A 484 -3.44 -0.74 1.91
CA ARG A 484 -3.82 -1.18 3.25
C ARG A 484 -4.40 -2.58 3.12
N ILE A 485 -3.68 -3.58 3.60
CA ILE A 485 -3.91 -4.99 3.32
C ILE A 485 -4.24 -5.72 4.61
N LEU A 486 -5.42 -6.33 4.63
CA LEU A 486 -5.87 -7.21 5.69
C LEU A 486 -5.40 -8.65 5.39
N LEU A 487 -4.74 -9.27 6.34
CA LEU A 487 -4.39 -10.69 6.24
C LEU A 487 -5.63 -11.57 6.47
N PRO A 488 -5.70 -12.78 5.86
CA PRO A 488 -6.83 -13.70 6.06
C PRO A 488 -7.12 -14.03 7.52
N GLU A 489 -6.09 -14.12 8.37
CA GLU A 489 -6.24 -14.37 9.80
C GLU A 489 -6.82 -13.20 10.61
N GLN A 490 -6.85 -12.00 10.05
CA GLN A 490 -7.43 -10.78 10.65
C GLN A 490 -8.91 -10.59 10.27
N LEU A 491 -9.43 -11.42 9.36
CA LEU A 491 -10.86 -11.36 9.01
C LEU A 491 -11.74 -11.67 10.22
N PRO A 492 -12.89 -11.00 10.38
CA PRO A 492 -13.86 -11.29 11.42
C PRO A 492 -14.32 -12.75 11.36
N LYS A 493 -14.40 -13.45 12.52
CA LYS A 493 -14.71 -14.88 12.64
C LYS A 493 -16.12 -15.09 13.11
#